data_6569e4be66bc525f90a00a28b6e6172c
#
_entry.id   6569e4be66bc525f90a00a28b6e6172c
#
_cell.length_a   1.000
_cell.length_b   1.000
_cell.length_c   1.000
_cell.angle_alpha   90.00
_cell.angle_beta   90.00
_cell.angle_gamma   90.00
#
_symmetry.space_group_name_H-M   'P 1'
#
loop_
_entity.id
_entity.type
_entity.pdbx_description
1 polymer ?
#
loop_
_entity_poly.entity_id
_entity_poly.type
_entity_poly.pdbx_seq_one_letter_code
_entity_poly.pdbx_strand_id
1 'polypeptide(L)'
;MPVIFSEKKRHEISRQIKEAALRLFKTKGIRKTTVAELAESVGIAKGTFYNLYATKGQLVAEIMDDFDAASERELRNKIGGRDKIPIAEFYKYYVELFRPDTAFSFHFTPDDITVMQEMEETRKFFSQEHAVKTTKLVLEYVDGVREDVDNAYIANFAKLVNLAIENRGAFCQEAFEKNLRTIFDMMLDYLSGNTDNGKGTC
;
A
#
# COMPACT_ATOMS: atom_id res chain seq x y z
N MET A 1 -8.46 -1.19 38.94
CA MET A 1 -9.30 -0.23 38.23
C MET A 1 -8.74 -0.06 36.81
N PRO A 2 -9.55 -0.13 35.75
CA PRO A 2 -9.04 0.18 34.39
C PRO A 2 -8.59 1.64 34.37
N VAL A 3 -7.37 1.88 33.90
CA VAL A 3 -6.85 3.24 33.72
C VAL A 3 -7.61 3.86 32.55
N ILE A 4 -8.48 4.83 32.84
CA ILE A 4 -9.20 5.60 31.81
C ILE A 4 -8.20 6.63 31.29
N PHE A 5 -7.61 6.34 30.15
CA PHE A 5 -6.76 7.32 29.46
C PHE A 5 -7.63 8.41 28.80
N SER A 6 -7.16 9.67 28.84
CA SER A 6 -7.74 10.71 28.00
C SER A 6 -7.58 10.33 26.51
N GLU A 7 -8.46 10.82 25.64
CA GLU A 7 -8.37 10.56 24.20
C GLU A 7 -6.99 10.90 23.64
N LYS A 8 -6.44 12.06 24.02
CA LYS A 8 -5.09 12.47 23.65
C LYS A 8 -4.02 11.42 24.02
N LYS A 9 -4.14 10.84 25.24
CA LYS A 9 -3.20 9.81 25.69
C LYS A 9 -3.40 8.48 24.94
N ARG A 10 -4.63 8.13 24.60
CA ARG A 10 -4.94 6.96 23.78
C ARG A 10 -4.31 7.08 22.40
N HIS A 11 -4.47 8.21 21.72
CA HIS A 11 -3.86 8.47 20.41
C HIS A 11 -2.34 8.40 20.47
N GLU A 12 -1.73 8.96 21.50
CA GLU A 12 -0.27 8.92 21.66
C GLU A 12 0.24 7.48 21.85
N ILE A 13 -0.42 6.67 22.69
CA ILE A 13 -0.04 5.28 22.90
C ILE A 13 -0.27 4.47 21.61
N SER A 14 -1.40 4.67 20.92
CA SER A 14 -1.67 4.01 19.63
C SER A 14 -0.57 4.31 18.61
N ARG A 15 -0.16 5.58 18.46
CA ARG A 15 0.95 5.98 17.59
C ARG A 15 2.25 5.25 17.96
N GLN A 16 2.61 5.23 19.25
CA GLN A 16 3.82 4.55 19.72
C GLN A 16 3.79 3.04 19.45
N ILE A 17 2.63 2.39 19.64
CA ILE A 17 2.44 0.96 19.33
C ILE A 17 2.61 0.71 17.82
N LYS A 18 2.04 1.54 16.95
CA LYS A 18 2.18 1.41 15.49
C LYS A 18 3.63 1.55 15.04
N GLU A 19 4.35 2.54 15.57
CA GLU A 19 5.77 2.72 15.27
C GLU A 19 6.62 1.54 15.77
N ALA A 20 6.35 1.03 16.97
CA ALA A 20 7.02 -0.15 17.50
C ALA A 20 6.71 -1.41 16.69
N ALA A 21 5.45 -1.57 16.26
CA ALA A 21 5.01 -2.66 15.40
C ALA A 21 5.77 -2.68 14.07
N LEU A 22 5.86 -1.55 13.37
CA LEU A 22 6.61 -1.45 12.11
C LEU A 22 8.09 -1.83 12.28
N ARG A 23 8.73 -1.39 13.38
CA ARG A 23 10.12 -1.79 13.67
C ARG A 23 10.26 -3.30 13.91
N LEU A 24 9.34 -3.89 14.68
CA LEU A 24 9.37 -5.32 15.01
C LEU A 24 9.00 -6.17 13.77
N PHE A 25 8.02 -5.74 12.97
CA PHE A 25 7.66 -6.44 11.73
C PHE A 25 8.82 -6.47 10.74
N LYS A 26 9.52 -5.34 10.57
CA LYS A 26 10.71 -5.27 9.73
C LYS A 26 11.83 -6.21 10.17
N THR A 27 11.99 -6.47 11.48
CA THR A 27 13.11 -7.26 12.01
C THR A 27 12.81 -8.75 12.11
N LYS A 28 11.58 -9.15 12.42
CA LYS A 28 11.22 -10.55 12.66
C LYS A 28 9.91 -11.01 12.06
N GLY A 29 9.20 -10.11 11.36
CA GLY A 29 7.93 -10.38 10.71
C GLY A 29 6.72 -10.29 11.64
N ILE A 30 5.53 -10.14 11.03
CA ILE A 30 4.25 -10.06 11.73
C ILE A 30 3.98 -11.34 12.52
N ARG A 31 4.21 -12.50 11.92
CA ARG A 31 3.91 -13.83 12.53
C ARG A 31 4.61 -13.99 13.86
N LYS A 32 5.90 -13.67 13.95
CA LYS A 32 6.73 -13.84 15.15
C LYS A 32 6.60 -12.70 16.17
N THR A 33 5.98 -11.57 15.80
CA THR A 33 5.78 -10.46 16.73
C THR A 33 4.59 -10.74 17.64
N THR A 34 4.81 -10.72 18.95
CA THR A 34 3.78 -10.95 19.96
C THR A 34 3.22 -9.66 20.54
N VAL A 35 1.96 -9.69 21.04
CA VAL A 35 1.35 -8.56 21.74
C VAL A 35 2.14 -8.19 23.02
N ALA A 36 2.76 -9.16 23.68
CA ALA A 36 3.59 -8.90 24.87
C ALA A 36 4.81 -8.01 24.51
N GLU A 37 5.51 -8.33 23.44
CA GLU A 37 6.65 -7.54 22.98
C GLU A 37 6.24 -6.14 22.49
N LEU A 38 5.09 -6.03 21.81
CA LEU A 38 4.54 -4.74 21.42
C LEU A 38 4.26 -3.85 22.64
N ALA A 39 3.59 -4.40 23.66
CA ALA A 39 3.28 -3.69 24.88
C ALA A 39 4.56 -3.29 25.66
N GLU A 40 5.50 -4.22 25.80
CA GLU A 40 6.80 -3.98 26.44
C GLU A 40 7.60 -2.89 25.75
N SER A 41 7.63 -2.90 24.41
CA SER A 41 8.41 -1.93 23.60
C SER A 41 7.96 -0.47 23.76
N VAL A 42 6.75 -0.25 24.28
CA VAL A 42 6.18 1.10 24.54
C VAL A 42 5.90 1.33 26.04
N GLY A 43 6.34 0.41 26.91
CA GLY A 43 6.24 0.54 28.35
C GLY A 43 4.80 0.47 28.90
N ILE A 44 3.91 -0.31 28.28
CA ILE A 44 2.53 -0.51 28.73
C ILE A 44 2.26 -1.97 29.13
N ALA A 45 1.26 -2.17 29.99
CA ALA A 45 0.78 -3.52 30.29
C ALA A 45 0.05 -4.12 29.06
N LYS A 46 0.15 -5.46 28.90
CA LYS A 46 -0.57 -6.21 27.84
C LYS A 46 -2.10 -5.92 27.84
N GLY A 47 -2.71 -5.73 29.03
CA GLY A 47 -4.10 -5.34 29.15
C GLY A 47 -4.41 -3.97 28.54
N THR A 48 -3.45 -3.03 28.61
CA THR A 48 -3.58 -1.72 27.97
C THR A 48 -3.60 -1.83 26.45
N PHE A 49 -2.80 -2.73 25.88
CA PHE A 49 -2.85 -3.04 24.44
C PHE A 49 -4.27 -3.51 24.04
N TYR A 50 -4.84 -4.46 24.78
CA TYR A 50 -6.18 -4.99 24.48
C TYR A 50 -7.33 -3.98 24.69
N ASN A 51 -7.10 -2.91 25.45
CA ASN A 51 -8.04 -1.79 25.52
C ASN A 51 -8.03 -0.89 24.27
N LEU A 52 -6.97 -0.98 23.44
CA LEU A 52 -6.81 -0.24 22.20
C LEU A 52 -7.15 -1.10 20.98
N TYR A 53 -6.68 -2.34 20.97
CA TYR A 53 -6.79 -3.29 19.88
C TYR A 53 -7.25 -4.64 20.42
N ALA A 54 -8.43 -5.13 20.03
CA ALA A 54 -8.91 -6.43 20.49
C ALA A 54 -8.00 -7.57 20.01
N THR A 55 -7.35 -7.40 18.83
CA THR A 55 -6.43 -8.36 18.25
C THR A 55 -5.18 -7.67 17.68
N LYS A 56 -4.12 -8.46 17.42
CA LYS A 56 -2.98 -7.97 16.63
C LYS A 56 -3.40 -7.62 15.19
N GLY A 57 -4.38 -8.33 14.65
CA GLY A 57 -4.94 -8.07 13.31
C GLY A 57 -5.55 -6.68 13.22
N GLN A 58 -6.27 -6.21 14.25
CA GLN A 58 -6.79 -4.83 14.29
C GLN A 58 -5.67 -3.78 14.26
N LEU A 59 -4.56 -3.99 14.98
CA LEU A 59 -3.40 -3.11 14.89
C LEU A 59 -2.84 -3.08 13.46
N VAL A 60 -2.68 -4.25 12.85
CA VAL A 60 -2.18 -4.34 11.46
C VAL A 60 -3.13 -3.66 10.50
N ALA A 61 -4.45 -3.84 10.64
CA ALA A 61 -5.45 -3.17 9.82
C ALA A 61 -5.39 -1.65 9.95
N GLU A 62 -5.23 -1.11 11.18
CA GLU A 62 -5.08 0.33 11.37
C GLU A 62 -3.79 0.87 10.75
N ILE A 63 -2.70 0.10 10.78
CA ILE A 63 -1.45 0.45 10.07
C ILE A 63 -1.69 0.49 8.57
N MET A 64 -2.46 -0.44 7.99
CA MET A 64 -2.80 -0.45 6.57
C MET A 64 -3.67 0.76 6.18
N ASP A 65 -4.67 1.09 6.99
CA ASP A 65 -5.50 2.29 6.80
C ASP A 65 -4.64 3.58 6.86
N ASP A 66 -3.63 3.64 7.74
CA ASP A 66 -2.66 4.75 7.80
C ASP A 66 -1.80 4.87 6.53
N PHE A 67 -1.38 3.74 5.93
CA PHE A 67 -0.64 3.73 4.65
C PHE A 67 -1.52 4.23 3.50
N ASP A 68 -2.77 3.78 3.41
CA ASP A 68 -3.71 4.27 2.40
C ASP A 68 -3.92 5.78 2.53
N ALA A 69 -4.17 6.26 3.75
CA ALA A 69 -4.35 7.68 4.03
C ALA A 69 -3.07 8.51 3.77
N ALA A 70 -1.88 7.94 4.02
CA ALA A 70 -0.61 8.59 3.73
C ALA A 70 -0.39 8.70 2.21
N SER A 71 -0.68 7.65 1.45
CA SER A 71 -0.57 7.63 -0.01
C SER A 71 -1.52 8.65 -0.67
N GLU A 72 -2.77 8.71 -0.20
CA GLU A 72 -3.73 9.72 -0.69
C GLU A 72 -3.24 11.15 -0.37
N ARG A 73 -2.75 11.38 0.83
CA ARG A 73 -2.22 12.68 1.25
C ARG A 73 -1.00 13.09 0.43
N GLU A 74 -0.11 12.15 0.14
CA GLU A 74 1.05 12.41 -0.71
C GLU A 74 0.64 12.78 -2.13
N LEU A 75 -0.32 12.05 -2.71
CA LEU A 75 -0.90 12.39 -4.01
C LEU A 75 -1.50 13.80 -3.99
N ARG A 76 -2.32 14.14 -2.99
CA ARG A 76 -2.89 15.49 -2.83
C ARG A 76 -1.82 16.58 -2.71
N ASN A 77 -0.72 16.32 -2.00
CA ASN A 77 0.41 17.24 -1.89
C ASN A 77 1.10 17.44 -3.26
N LYS A 78 1.26 16.37 -4.04
CA LYS A 78 1.82 16.44 -5.42
C LYS A 78 0.90 17.23 -6.35
N ILE A 79 -0.41 17.11 -6.21
CA ILE A 79 -1.40 17.90 -6.94
C ILE A 79 -1.25 19.41 -6.63
N GLY A 80 -0.87 19.76 -5.39
CA GLY A 80 -0.49 21.13 -5.02
C GLY A 80 -1.63 22.15 -5.13
N GLY A 81 -2.88 21.73 -4.80
CA GLY A 81 -4.07 22.59 -4.86
C GLY A 81 -4.69 22.71 -6.26
N ARG A 82 -4.16 22.02 -7.28
CA ARG A 82 -4.81 21.84 -8.59
C ARG A 82 -5.95 20.83 -8.46
N ASP A 83 -6.93 20.88 -9.34
CA ASP A 83 -7.99 19.86 -9.39
C ASP A 83 -7.42 18.51 -9.86
N LYS A 84 -6.55 18.55 -10.88
CA LYS A 84 -5.90 17.40 -11.50
C LYS A 84 -4.47 17.69 -11.88
N ILE A 85 -3.69 16.62 -12.06
CA ILE A 85 -2.33 16.68 -12.63
C ILE A 85 -2.30 16.00 -13.99
N PRO A 86 -1.46 16.47 -14.94
CA PRO A 86 -1.29 15.81 -16.23
C PRO A 86 -0.84 14.36 -16.06
N ILE A 87 -1.33 13.47 -16.94
CA ILE A 87 -0.99 12.04 -16.91
C ILE A 87 0.53 11.80 -16.95
N ALA A 88 1.30 12.63 -17.65
CA ALA A 88 2.75 12.51 -17.70
C ALA A 88 3.44 12.85 -16.35
N GLU A 89 2.84 13.74 -15.54
CA GLU A 89 3.30 14.04 -14.18
C GLU A 89 2.91 12.89 -13.23
N PHE A 90 1.69 12.40 -13.35
CA PHE A 90 1.21 11.24 -12.61
C PHE A 90 2.08 10.00 -12.87
N TYR A 91 2.44 9.73 -14.13
CA TYR A 91 3.32 8.62 -14.50
C TYR A 91 4.65 8.65 -13.73
N LYS A 92 5.31 9.82 -13.66
CA LYS A 92 6.56 9.96 -12.90
C LYS A 92 6.39 9.66 -11.43
N TYR A 93 5.33 10.18 -10.82
CA TYR A 93 4.98 9.90 -9.44
C TYR A 93 4.69 8.41 -9.21
N TYR A 94 3.90 7.80 -10.11
CA TYR A 94 3.51 6.40 -10.01
C TYR A 94 4.71 5.46 -10.10
N VAL A 95 5.65 5.71 -11.01
CA VAL A 95 6.90 4.93 -11.12
C VAL A 95 7.75 5.06 -9.83
N GLU A 96 7.77 6.24 -9.21
CA GLU A 96 8.48 6.45 -7.93
C GLU A 96 7.91 5.62 -6.78
N LEU A 97 6.58 5.42 -6.74
CA LEU A 97 5.92 4.61 -5.70
C LEU A 97 6.39 3.15 -5.68
N PHE A 98 6.82 2.62 -6.82
CA PHE A 98 7.28 1.24 -6.94
C PHE A 98 8.80 1.09 -6.81
N ARG A 99 9.52 2.15 -6.41
CA ARG A 99 10.94 2.02 -6.07
C ARG A 99 11.10 1.20 -4.80
N PRO A 100 12.15 0.35 -4.72
CA PRO A 100 12.35 -0.55 -3.58
C PRO A 100 12.43 0.15 -2.21
N ASP A 101 12.86 1.42 -2.18
CA ASP A 101 13.05 2.22 -0.98
C ASP A 101 11.79 2.99 -0.53
N THR A 102 10.79 3.13 -1.41
CA THR A 102 9.53 3.85 -1.15
C THR A 102 8.33 2.94 -1.09
N ALA A 103 8.43 1.74 -1.68
CA ALA A 103 7.33 0.80 -1.78
C ALA A 103 6.84 0.31 -0.41
N PHE A 104 5.56 0.01 -0.30
CA PHE A 104 4.93 -0.67 0.83
C PHE A 104 5.73 -1.94 1.24
N SER A 105 6.27 -2.68 0.26
CA SER A 105 7.16 -3.82 0.44
C SER A 105 8.45 -3.52 1.23
N PHE A 106 8.83 -2.25 1.42
CA PHE A 106 9.95 -1.89 2.30
C PHE A 106 9.68 -2.19 3.78
N HIS A 107 8.40 -2.19 4.17
CA HIS A 107 7.97 -2.40 5.55
C HIS A 107 7.57 -3.85 5.84
N PHE A 108 7.21 -4.62 4.81
CA PHE A 108 6.66 -5.97 4.93
C PHE A 108 7.36 -6.94 3.99
N THR A 109 7.62 -8.14 4.51
CA THR A 109 8.15 -9.25 3.71
C THR A 109 7.03 -9.97 2.95
N PRO A 110 7.33 -10.81 1.94
CA PRO A 110 6.32 -11.66 1.30
C PRO A 110 5.57 -12.56 2.29
N ASP A 111 6.24 -13.07 3.35
CA ASP A 111 5.57 -13.83 4.42
C ASP A 111 4.59 -12.95 5.21
N ASP A 112 4.93 -11.69 5.48
CA ASP A 112 4.03 -10.75 6.14
C ASP A 112 2.79 -10.47 5.28
N ILE A 113 2.93 -10.31 3.97
CA ILE A 113 1.81 -10.15 3.04
C ILE A 113 0.89 -11.38 3.10
N THR A 114 1.46 -12.58 3.08
CA THR A 114 0.68 -13.83 3.24
C THR A 114 -0.08 -13.84 4.57
N VAL A 115 0.59 -13.49 5.66
CA VAL A 115 -0.04 -13.40 7.00
C VAL A 115 -1.19 -12.39 7.02
N MET A 116 -1.02 -11.22 6.40
CA MET A 116 -2.06 -10.19 6.32
C MET A 116 -3.24 -10.65 5.47
N GLN A 117 -3.03 -11.40 4.40
CA GLN A 117 -4.10 -11.98 3.58
C GLN A 117 -4.93 -13.02 4.35
N GLU A 118 -4.30 -13.75 5.29
CA GLU A 118 -4.97 -14.73 6.15
C GLU A 118 -5.77 -14.10 7.30
N MET A 119 -5.39 -12.90 7.78
CA MET A 119 -6.06 -12.20 8.86
C MET A 119 -7.42 -11.63 8.38
N GLU A 120 -8.48 -11.85 9.18
CA GLU A 120 -9.83 -11.37 8.86
C GLU A 120 -9.86 -9.84 8.71
N GLU A 121 -9.20 -9.13 9.63
CA GLU A 121 -9.24 -7.67 9.72
C GLU A 121 -8.50 -6.98 8.56
N THR A 122 -7.52 -7.65 7.95
CA THR A 122 -6.70 -7.08 6.86
C THR A 122 -7.04 -7.59 5.48
N ARG A 123 -7.83 -8.66 5.37
CA ARG A 123 -8.22 -9.29 4.08
C ARG A 123 -8.83 -8.28 3.09
N LYS A 124 -9.59 -7.29 3.59
CA LYS A 124 -10.22 -6.26 2.77
C LYS A 124 -9.22 -5.53 1.86
N PHE A 125 -8.00 -5.24 2.35
CA PHE A 125 -6.97 -4.50 1.60
C PHE A 125 -6.40 -5.27 0.41
N PHE A 126 -6.56 -6.59 0.40
CA PHE A 126 -6.11 -7.48 -0.68
C PHE A 126 -7.25 -7.92 -1.61
N SER A 127 -8.47 -7.38 -1.41
CA SER A 127 -9.62 -7.67 -2.24
C SER A 127 -9.55 -6.97 -3.59
N GLN A 128 -10.19 -7.57 -4.61
CA GLN A 128 -10.33 -6.91 -5.92
C GLN A 128 -11.13 -5.61 -5.81
N GLU A 129 -12.15 -5.58 -4.96
CA GLU A 129 -12.98 -4.40 -4.73
C GLU A 129 -12.15 -3.22 -4.21
N HIS A 130 -11.28 -3.48 -3.22
CA HIS A 130 -10.38 -2.46 -2.68
C HIS A 130 -9.42 -1.93 -3.75
N ALA A 131 -8.79 -2.82 -4.52
CA ALA A 131 -7.86 -2.44 -5.59
C ALA A 131 -8.53 -1.57 -6.66
N VAL A 132 -9.72 -1.95 -7.11
CA VAL A 132 -10.50 -1.18 -8.11
C VAL A 132 -10.91 0.18 -7.54
N LYS A 133 -11.40 0.23 -6.29
CA LYS A 133 -11.79 1.46 -5.61
C LYS A 133 -10.62 2.43 -5.48
N THR A 134 -9.47 1.95 -5.03
CA THR A 134 -8.25 2.77 -4.87
C THR A 134 -7.75 3.28 -6.22
N THR A 135 -7.73 2.43 -7.26
CA THR A 135 -7.38 2.82 -8.62
C THR A 135 -8.29 3.94 -9.12
N LYS A 136 -9.61 3.78 -8.99
CA LYS A 136 -10.57 4.79 -9.40
C LYS A 136 -10.33 6.12 -8.68
N LEU A 137 -10.17 6.10 -7.36
CA LEU A 137 -9.90 7.29 -6.56
C LEU A 137 -8.64 8.03 -7.05
N VAL A 138 -7.56 7.30 -7.33
CA VAL A 138 -6.31 7.89 -7.82
C VAL A 138 -6.50 8.52 -9.19
N LEU A 139 -7.18 7.84 -10.11
CA LEU A 139 -7.38 8.34 -11.48
C LEU A 139 -8.31 9.56 -11.55
N GLU A 140 -9.16 9.80 -10.55
CA GLU A 140 -9.97 11.03 -10.45
C GLU A 140 -9.11 12.31 -10.38
N TYR A 141 -7.86 12.20 -9.91
CA TYR A 141 -6.90 13.30 -9.82
C TYR A 141 -5.99 13.43 -11.05
N VAL A 142 -6.19 12.61 -12.09
CA VAL A 142 -5.33 12.61 -13.29
C VAL A 142 -6.10 13.19 -14.48
N ASP A 143 -5.47 14.16 -15.16
CA ASP A 143 -5.97 14.72 -16.41
C ASP A 143 -5.40 13.98 -17.62
N GLY A 144 -6.20 13.89 -18.70
CA GLY A 144 -5.82 13.17 -19.92
C GLY A 144 -6.03 11.65 -19.84
N VAL A 145 -6.79 11.17 -18.84
CA VAL A 145 -7.23 9.77 -18.77
C VAL A 145 -8.44 9.59 -19.68
N ARG A 146 -8.46 8.52 -20.47
CA ARG A 146 -9.59 8.14 -21.33
C ARG A 146 -10.88 7.95 -20.51
N GLU A 147 -12.04 8.27 -21.10
CA GLU A 147 -13.33 8.21 -20.39
C GLU A 147 -13.79 6.78 -20.07
N ASP A 148 -13.42 5.81 -20.92
CA ASP A 148 -13.82 4.40 -20.83
C ASP A 148 -12.77 3.52 -20.16
N VAL A 149 -11.99 4.06 -19.18
CA VAL A 149 -10.97 3.31 -18.47
C VAL A 149 -11.57 2.15 -17.68
N ASP A 150 -11.00 0.95 -17.86
CA ASP A 150 -11.27 -0.19 -17.00
C ASP A 150 -10.36 -0.14 -15.76
N ASN A 151 -10.94 0.26 -14.64
CA ASN A 151 -10.20 0.35 -13.37
C ASN A 151 -9.67 -1.01 -12.88
N ALA A 152 -10.37 -2.12 -13.20
CA ALA A 152 -9.88 -3.45 -12.85
C ALA A 152 -8.66 -3.83 -13.67
N TYR A 153 -8.63 -3.44 -14.95
CA TYR A 153 -7.46 -3.64 -15.81
C TYR A 153 -6.23 -2.90 -15.27
N ILE A 154 -6.38 -1.63 -14.88
CA ILE A 154 -5.30 -0.84 -14.27
C ILE A 154 -4.89 -1.40 -12.91
N ALA A 155 -5.84 -1.80 -12.06
CA ALA A 155 -5.53 -2.43 -10.77
C ALA A 155 -4.70 -3.72 -10.94
N ASN A 156 -4.95 -4.48 -12.01
CA ASN A 156 -4.16 -5.67 -12.34
C ASN A 156 -2.73 -5.32 -12.77
N PHE A 157 -2.48 -4.21 -13.48
CA PHE A 157 -1.12 -3.75 -13.77
C PHE A 157 -0.35 -3.47 -12.48
N ALA A 158 -0.94 -2.72 -11.53
CA ALA A 158 -0.34 -2.47 -10.23
C ALA A 158 0.01 -3.78 -9.50
N LYS A 159 -0.90 -4.75 -9.53
CA LYS A 159 -0.68 -6.05 -8.90
C LYS A 159 0.43 -6.84 -9.58
N LEU A 160 0.51 -6.84 -10.91
CA LEU A 160 1.59 -7.50 -11.66
C LEU A 160 2.95 -6.88 -11.32
N VAL A 161 3.04 -5.56 -11.23
CA VAL A 161 4.26 -4.87 -10.82
C VAL A 161 4.67 -5.26 -9.39
N ASN A 162 3.74 -5.25 -8.44
CA ASN A 162 4.01 -5.66 -7.06
C ASN A 162 4.50 -7.12 -7.00
N LEU A 163 3.82 -8.05 -7.69
CA LEU A 163 4.24 -9.45 -7.75
C LEU A 163 5.64 -9.63 -8.36
N ALA A 164 5.98 -8.84 -9.39
CA ALA A 164 7.31 -8.86 -9.97
C ALA A 164 8.37 -8.35 -8.98
N ILE A 165 8.09 -7.27 -8.25
CA ILE A 165 8.99 -6.70 -7.23
C ILE A 165 9.19 -7.68 -6.08
N GLU A 166 8.12 -8.28 -5.55
CA GLU A 166 8.17 -9.27 -4.48
C GLU A 166 8.97 -10.51 -4.86
N ASN A 167 8.91 -10.90 -6.13
CA ASN A 167 9.62 -12.06 -6.67
C ASN A 167 10.87 -11.68 -7.48
N ARG A 168 11.45 -10.50 -7.26
CA ARG A 168 12.57 -9.95 -8.04
C ARG A 168 13.71 -10.97 -8.22
N GLY A 169 14.00 -11.78 -7.21
CA GLY A 169 15.04 -12.80 -7.27
C GLY A 169 14.84 -13.90 -8.34
N ALA A 170 13.60 -14.08 -8.82
CA ALA A 170 13.28 -15.05 -9.90
C ALA A 170 13.53 -14.49 -11.31
N PHE A 171 13.82 -13.19 -11.47
CA PHE A 171 14.00 -12.54 -12.74
C PHE A 171 15.48 -12.30 -13.07
N CYS A 172 15.80 -12.16 -14.38
CA CYS A 172 17.08 -11.67 -14.83
C CYS A 172 17.27 -10.21 -14.38
N GLN A 173 18.20 -9.97 -13.45
CA GLN A 173 18.37 -8.67 -12.78
C GLN A 173 18.76 -7.56 -13.76
N GLU A 174 19.53 -7.88 -14.80
CA GLU A 174 19.97 -6.89 -15.82
C GLU A 174 18.80 -6.33 -16.64
N ALA A 175 17.72 -7.12 -16.80
CA ALA A 175 16.54 -6.73 -17.58
C ALA A 175 15.37 -6.23 -16.69
N PHE A 176 15.41 -6.45 -15.39
CA PHE A 176 14.27 -6.24 -14.49
C PHE A 176 13.70 -4.82 -14.54
N GLU A 177 14.56 -3.82 -14.39
CA GLU A 177 14.16 -2.40 -14.43
C GLU A 177 13.59 -1.99 -15.81
N LYS A 178 14.15 -2.56 -16.89
CA LYS A 178 13.64 -2.33 -18.24
C LYS A 178 12.25 -2.94 -18.42
N ASN A 179 12.04 -4.14 -17.88
CA ASN A 179 10.73 -4.81 -17.93
C ASN A 179 9.67 -4.03 -17.15
N LEU A 180 9.99 -3.54 -15.95
CA LEU A 180 9.07 -2.71 -15.18
C LEU A 180 8.69 -1.44 -15.94
N ARG A 181 9.64 -0.74 -16.55
CA ARG A 181 9.36 0.43 -17.40
C ARG A 181 8.42 0.09 -18.54
N THR A 182 8.65 -1.02 -19.23
CA THR A 182 7.77 -1.45 -20.33
C THR A 182 6.32 -1.65 -19.83
N ILE A 183 6.14 -2.26 -18.64
CA ILE A 183 4.80 -2.44 -18.05
C ILE A 183 4.17 -1.08 -17.74
N PHE A 184 4.93 -0.14 -17.18
CA PHE A 184 4.43 1.21 -16.90
C PHE A 184 4.09 1.98 -18.17
N ASP A 185 4.91 1.88 -19.23
CA ASP A 185 4.64 2.53 -20.51
C ASP A 185 3.35 1.98 -21.15
N MET A 186 3.15 0.66 -21.13
CA MET A 186 1.91 0.02 -21.58
C MET A 186 0.68 0.51 -20.81
N MET A 187 0.79 0.68 -19.49
CA MET A 187 -0.28 1.23 -18.66
C MET A 187 -0.57 2.69 -19.05
N LEU A 188 0.48 3.51 -19.26
CA LEU A 188 0.34 4.90 -19.67
C LEU A 188 -0.34 5.03 -21.04
N ASP A 189 0.07 4.23 -22.01
CA ASP A 189 -0.52 4.20 -23.35
C ASP A 189 -2.00 3.84 -23.29
N TYR A 190 -2.36 2.84 -22.47
CA TYR A 190 -3.76 2.48 -22.25
C TYR A 190 -4.54 3.64 -21.62
N LEU A 191 -4.02 4.27 -20.57
CA LEU A 191 -4.69 5.37 -19.86
C LEU A 191 -4.88 6.60 -20.76
N SER A 192 -3.92 6.90 -21.63
CA SER A 192 -3.96 8.06 -22.54
C SER A 192 -4.78 7.81 -23.83
N GLY A 193 -5.27 6.57 -24.05
CA GLY A 193 -5.95 6.20 -25.28
C GLY A 193 -5.04 6.00 -26.48
N ASN A 194 -3.71 5.92 -26.28
CA ASN A 194 -2.73 5.74 -27.36
C ASN A 194 -2.59 4.28 -27.84
N THR A 195 -3.41 3.36 -27.33
CA THR A 195 -3.31 1.92 -27.64
C THR A 195 -4.01 1.49 -28.94
N ASP A 196 -4.31 2.40 -29.85
CA ASP A 196 -5.01 2.06 -31.11
C ASP A 196 -4.10 1.53 -32.25
N ASN A 197 -2.90 1.03 -31.94
CA ASN A 197 -2.01 0.43 -32.95
C ASN A 197 -1.81 -1.09 -32.78
N GLY A 198 -2.87 -1.82 -32.48
CA GLY A 198 -2.82 -3.28 -32.34
C GLY A 198 -4.11 -4.00 -32.72
N LYS A 199 -4.76 -3.63 -33.84
CA LYS A 199 -5.69 -4.57 -34.49
C LYS A 199 -4.90 -5.68 -35.13
N GLY A 200 -4.30 -6.53 -34.29
CA GLY A 200 -3.89 -7.87 -34.68
C GLY A 200 -5.13 -8.75 -34.75
N THR A 201 -5.66 -8.92 -35.93
CA THR A 201 -6.53 -10.04 -36.30
C THR A 201 -5.86 -11.33 -35.88
N CYS A 202 -6.41 -12.01 -34.88
CA CYS A 202 -6.29 -13.47 -34.75
C CYS A 202 -7.40 -14.14 -35.52
#